data_e7bbcbe52d82ec9e455d0b52f4f5ccb7
#
_entry.id   e7bbcbe52d82ec9e455d0b52f4f5ccb7
#
_cell.length_a   1.000
_cell.length_b   1.000
_cell.length_c   1.000
_cell.angle_alpha   90.00
_cell.angle_beta   90.00
_cell.angle_gamma   90.00
#
_symmetry.space_group_name_H-M   'P 1'
#
loop_
_entity.id
_entity.type
_entity.pdbx_description
1 polymer ?
#
loop_
_entity_poly.entity_id
_entity_poly.type
_entity_poly.pdbx_seq_one_letter_code
_entity_poly.pdbx_strand_id
1 'polypeptide(L)'
;MKTAEAPRTGFWNREHHLDKMTFRELVVAYFQYPAIIAYLTLSAVSIGAWFWAPAPVIPTLLAIGAAAAVYPLFWYLIHRYVLHSRWMWRHRWLASTWKRIHYDHHQDPNHLEVLFGALHTTLPTIALGVIPIGWGIGAGFDALAGNAAGTSGFGAAAAALATGLLTTCFYEFVHCIQHLAYKPKSKRIAEMKKRHMAHHFHDEDGNYGITTFFWDKVFGTWYDRPERPHKSPTVFNLGYTEEVAKVYPWVSELSGGVAKGHPRQRDKG
;
A
#
# COMPACT_ATOMS: atom_id res chain seq x y z
N MET A 1 10.17 21.77 28.42
CA MET A 1 11.29 20.82 28.39
C MET A 1 10.77 19.53 27.75
N LYS A 2 11.10 19.27 26.49
CA LYS A 2 10.85 17.96 25.86
C LYS A 2 11.89 17.00 26.44
N THR A 3 11.45 16.01 27.19
CA THR A 3 12.30 14.88 27.58
C THR A 3 12.76 14.20 26.30
N ALA A 4 14.07 14.23 26.04
CA ALA A 4 14.65 13.43 24.97
C ALA A 4 14.33 11.97 25.28
N GLU A 5 13.50 11.34 24.47
CA GLU A 5 13.32 9.88 24.54
C GLU A 5 14.68 9.24 24.28
N ALA A 6 15.07 8.34 25.18
CA ALA A 6 16.28 7.57 25.01
C ALA A 6 16.21 6.77 23.69
N PRO A 7 17.33 6.64 22.95
CA PRO A 7 17.33 5.92 21.67
C PRO A 7 16.82 4.48 21.90
N ARG A 8 15.76 4.13 21.22
CA ARG A 8 15.15 2.78 21.26
C ARG A 8 16.15 1.77 20.68
N THR A 9 16.79 0.98 21.53
CA THR A 9 17.89 0.06 21.18
C THR A 9 17.45 -1.38 20.90
N GLY A 10 16.27 -1.59 20.36
CA GLY A 10 15.79 -2.91 19.95
C GLY A 10 15.78 -3.07 18.42
N PHE A 11 16.01 -4.28 17.92
CA PHE A 11 15.91 -4.63 16.48
C PHE A 11 14.61 -4.12 15.81
N TRP A 12 13.50 -4.13 16.54
CA TRP A 12 12.16 -3.69 16.12
C TRP A 12 11.90 -2.17 16.29
N ASN A 13 12.85 -1.44 16.88
CA ASN A 13 12.70 -0.03 17.26
C ASN A 13 13.65 0.89 16.48
N ARG A 14 14.22 0.43 15.37
CA ARG A 14 15.05 1.27 14.50
C ARG A 14 14.16 2.05 13.54
N GLU A 15 14.35 3.34 13.47
CA GLU A 15 13.80 4.20 12.44
C GLU A 15 14.65 4.13 11.18
N HIS A 16 14.01 3.89 10.02
CA HIS A 16 14.70 3.77 8.76
C HIS A 16 14.21 4.87 7.79
N HIS A 17 15.15 5.66 7.30
CA HIS A 17 14.88 6.68 6.29
C HIS A 17 15.36 6.21 4.91
N LEU A 18 14.45 5.87 4.02
CA LEU A 18 14.70 5.31 2.70
C LEU A 18 15.62 6.19 1.83
N ASP A 19 15.51 7.52 1.95
CA ASP A 19 16.36 8.46 1.23
C ASP A 19 17.82 8.50 1.73
N LYS A 20 18.13 7.81 2.83
CA LYS A 20 19.48 7.64 3.39
C LYS A 20 19.98 6.20 3.30
N MET A 21 19.15 5.26 2.84
CA MET A 21 19.47 3.83 2.78
C MET A 21 20.05 3.43 1.42
N THR A 22 20.94 2.45 1.46
CA THR A 22 21.36 1.69 0.30
C THR A 22 20.32 0.62 -0.03
N PHE A 23 20.36 0.09 -1.26
CA PHE A 23 19.50 -1.04 -1.66
C PHE A 23 19.68 -2.28 -0.76
N ARG A 24 20.93 -2.58 -0.34
CA ARG A 24 21.21 -3.70 0.56
C ARG A 24 20.57 -3.52 1.94
N GLU A 25 20.65 -2.33 2.49
CA GLU A 25 20.02 -1.99 3.78
C GLU A 25 18.50 -2.08 3.68
N LEU A 26 17.90 -1.61 2.56
CA LEU A 26 16.48 -1.81 2.31
C LEU A 26 16.10 -3.29 2.30
N VAL A 27 16.82 -4.13 1.56
CA VAL A 27 16.50 -5.58 1.49
C VAL A 27 16.50 -6.19 2.88
N VAL A 28 17.50 -5.88 3.71
CA VAL A 28 17.59 -6.40 5.09
C VAL A 28 16.41 -5.90 5.92
N ALA A 29 16.16 -4.58 5.96
CA ALA A 29 15.06 -4.00 6.75
C ALA A 29 13.70 -4.50 6.29
N TYR A 30 13.48 -4.63 4.98
CA TYR A 30 12.24 -5.10 4.38
C TYR A 30 11.85 -6.51 4.84
N PHE A 31 12.77 -7.48 4.74
CA PHE A 31 12.48 -8.86 5.16
C PHE A 31 12.45 -9.06 6.68
N GLN A 32 12.83 -8.05 7.44
CA GLN A 32 12.72 -8.01 8.89
C GLN A 32 11.45 -7.30 9.36
N TYR A 33 10.71 -6.63 8.44
CA TYR A 33 9.54 -5.88 8.83
C TYR A 33 8.35 -6.80 9.16
N PRO A 34 7.66 -6.59 10.31
CA PRO A 34 6.63 -7.52 10.79
C PRO A 34 5.50 -7.78 9.79
N ALA A 35 5.08 -6.76 9.03
CA ALA A 35 4.02 -6.93 8.05
C ALA A 35 4.46 -7.87 6.90
N ILE A 36 5.70 -7.76 6.44
CA ILE A 36 6.24 -8.62 5.38
C ILE A 36 6.38 -10.05 5.86
N ILE A 37 6.87 -10.26 7.09
CA ILE A 37 6.93 -11.58 7.71
C ILE A 37 5.52 -12.18 7.81
N ALA A 38 4.52 -11.41 8.23
CA ALA A 38 3.14 -11.87 8.31
C ALA A 38 2.59 -12.26 6.93
N TYR A 39 2.81 -11.43 5.89
CA TYR A 39 2.36 -11.75 4.53
C TYR A 39 3.01 -13.01 3.98
N LEU A 40 4.31 -13.19 4.16
CA LEU A 40 5.03 -14.38 3.71
C LEU A 40 4.58 -15.64 4.48
N THR A 41 4.40 -15.53 5.79
CA THR A 41 3.90 -16.63 6.62
C THR A 41 2.49 -17.04 6.22
N LEU A 42 1.57 -16.08 6.05
CA LEU A 42 0.21 -16.35 5.61
C LEU A 42 0.14 -16.86 4.18
N SER A 43 1.06 -16.45 3.30
CA SER A 43 1.20 -17.02 1.96
C SER A 43 1.57 -18.50 2.04
N ALA A 44 2.55 -18.86 2.88
CA ALA A 44 2.94 -20.25 3.09
C ALA A 44 1.79 -21.10 3.67
N VAL A 45 1.03 -20.54 4.63
CA VAL A 45 -0.18 -21.19 5.19
C VAL A 45 -1.24 -21.38 4.09
N SER A 46 -1.47 -20.38 3.24
CA SER A 46 -2.44 -20.45 2.13
C SER A 46 -2.02 -21.51 1.10
N ILE A 47 -0.73 -21.61 0.79
CA ILE A 47 -0.19 -22.66 -0.08
C ILE A 47 -0.39 -24.04 0.58
N GLY A 48 -0.11 -24.18 1.88
CA GLY A 48 -0.39 -25.39 2.65
C GLY A 48 -1.88 -25.77 2.63
N ALA A 49 -2.78 -24.80 2.75
CA ALA A 49 -4.22 -25.02 2.65
C ALA A 49 -4.63 -25.50 1.25
N TRP A 50 -4.00 -25.00 0.19
CA TRP A 50 -4.19 -25.50 -1.16
C TRP A 50 -3.73 -26.96 -1.29
N PHE A 51 -2.58 -27.34 -0.73
CA PHE A 51 -2.12 -28.75 -0.74
C PHE A 51 -3.05 -29.68 0.06
N TRP A 52 -3.67 -29.17 1.11
CA TRP A 52 -4.61 -29.96 1.92
C TRP A 52 -5.95 -30.21 1.21
N ALA A 53 -6.45 -29.22 0.45
CA ALA A 53 -7.68 -29.34 -0.34
C ALA A 53 -7.46 -28.67 -1.72
N PRO A 54 -6.76 -29.35 -2.64
CA PRO A 54 -6.35 -28.74 -3.90
C PRO A 54 -7.54 -28.56 -4.84
N ALA A 55 -7.57 -27.41 -5.50
CA ALA A 55 -8.38 -27.26 -6.71
C ALA A 55 -7.66 -27.90 -7.91
N PRO A 56 -8.38 -28.35 -8.96
CA PRO A 56 -7.78 -28.76 -10.22
C PRO A 56 -6.88 -27.67 -10.82
N VAL A 57 -5.97 -28.06 -11.71
CA VAL A 57 -4.96 -27.16 -12.28
C VAL A 57 -5.58 -25.94 -12.95
N ILE A 58 -6.65 -26.13 -13.74
CA ILE A 58 -7.29 -25.03 -14.49
C ILE A 58 -7.86 -23.95 -13.55
N PRO A 59 -8.77 -24.22 -12.60
CA PRO A 59 -9.28 -23.20 -11.71
C PRO A 59 -8.18 -22.62 -10.80
N THR A 60 -7.16 -23.39 -10.42
CA THR A 60 -6.01 -22.86 -9.68
C THR A 60 -5.25 -21.80 -10.49
N LEU A 61 -4.89 -22.08 -11.74
CA LEU A 61 -4.17 -21.13 -12.59
C LEU A 61 -5.02 -19.91 -12.93
N LEU A 62 -6.32 -20.10 -13.15
CA LEU A 62 -7.25 -18.98 -13.38
C LEU A 62 -7.38 -18.10 -12.13
N ALA A 63 -7.44 -18.67 -10.94
CA ALA A 63 -7.50 -17.92 -9.68
C ALA A 63 -6.22 -17.11 -9.43
N ILE A 64 -5.05 -17.72 -9.66
CA ILE A 64 -3.75 -17.02 -9.59
C ILE A 64 -3.70 -15.87 -10.61
N GLY A 65 -4.03 -16.15 -11.88
CA GLY A 65 -4.01 -15.15 -12.95
C GLY A 65 -4.97 -13.99 -12.69
N ALA A 66 -6.20 -14.30 -12.26
CA ALA A 66 -7.21 -13.29 -11.95
C ALA A 66 -6.82 -12.43 -10.74
N ALA A 67 -6.34 -13.05 -9.64
CA ALA A 67 -5.86 -12.32 -8.48
C ALA A 67 -4.72 -11.36 -8.84
N ALA A 68 -3.72 -11.84 -9.60
CA ALA A 68 -2.60 -11.00 -10.04
C ALA A 68 -3.03 -9.87 -10.99
N ALA A 69 -3.99 -10.13 -11.90
CA ALA A 69 -4.47 -9.15 -12.87
C ALA A 69 -5.36 -8.06 -12.24
N VAL A 70 -6.20 -8.43 -11.27
CA VAL A 70 -7.09 -7.48 -10.57
C VAL A 70 -6.34 -6.63 -9.57
N TYR A 71 -5.24 -7.12 -9.00
CA TYR A 71 -4.50 -6.46 -7.93
C TYR A 71 -4.11 -4.99 -8.24
N PRO A 72 -3.53 -4.64 -9.39
CA PRO A 72 -3.15 -3.25 -9.68
C PRO A 72 -4.36 -2.31 -9.78
N LEU A 73 -5.51 -2.77 -10.30
CA LEU A 73 -6.75 -1.99 -10.33
C LEU A 73 -7.29 -1.79 -8.92
N PHE A 74 -7.34 -2.86 -8.14
CA PHE A 74 -7.88 -2.83 -6.78
C PHE A 74 -7.11 -1.85 -5.90
N TRP A 75 -5.76 -1.90 -5.92
CA TRP A 75 -4.94 -0.95 -5.17
C TRP A 75 -4.97 0.47 -5.73
N TYR A 76 -5.10 0.65 -7.05
CA TYR A 76 -5.36 1.97 -7.62
C TYR A 76 -6.65 2.59 -7.08
N LEU A 77 -7.75 1.81 -7.04
CA LEU A 77 -9.03 2.28 -6.51
C LEU A 77 -8.96 2.59 -5.01
N ILE A 78 -8.30 1.73 -4.23
CA ILE A 78 -8.06 1.95 -2.80
C ILE A 78 -7.21 3.21 -2.60
N HIS A 79 -6.10 3.36 -3.31
CA HIS A 79 -5.22 4.51 -3.19
C HIS A 79 -5.98 5.80 -3.48
N ARG A 80 -6.68 5.86 -4.63
CA ARG A 80 -7.40 7.05 -5.06
C ARG A 80 -8.61 7.40 -4.18
N TYR A 81 -9.46 6.42 -3.84
CA TYR A 81 -10.77 6.70 -3.25
C TYR A 81 -10.85 6.44 -1.74
N VAL A 82 -9.95 5.65 -1.19
CA VAL A 82 -9.89 5.36 0.25
C VAL A 82 -8.75 6.13 0.90
N LEU A 83 -7.51 5.93 0.45
CA LEU A 83 -6.33 6.52 1.08
C LEU A 83 -6.30 8.05 0.91
N HIS A 84 -6.67 8.56 -0.27
CA HIS A 84 -6.84 9.99 -0.54
C HIS A 84 -8.26 10.52 -0.25
N SER A 85 -9.07 9.76 0.49
CA SER A 85 -10.44 10.20 0.80
C SER A 85 -10.45 11.42 1.72
N ARG A 86 -11.36 12.35 1.41
CA ARG A 86 -11.63 13.53 2.25
C ARG A 86 -12.80 13.30 3.22
N TRP A 87 -13.21 12.07 3.45
CA TRP A 87 -14.32 11.71 4.33
C TRP A 87 -13.87 10.92 5.57
N MET A 88 -12.80 10.12 5.49
CA MET A 88 -12.35 9.28 6.61
C MET A 88 -11.98 10.10 7.84
N TRP A 89 -11.28 11.21 7.69
CA TRP A 89 -10.92 12.08 8.81
C TRP A 89 -12.10 12.85 9.43
N ARG A 90 -13.29 12.85 8.79
CA ARG A 90 -14.52 13.42 9.39
C ARG A 90 -15.08 12.55 10.50
N HIS A 91 -14.75 11.27 10.53
CA HIS A 91 -15.22 10.31 11.53
C HIS A 91 -14.12 9.99 12.53
N ARG A 92 -14.35 10.26 13.81
CA ARG A 92 -13.35 10.08 14.88
C ARG A 92 -12.67 8.72 14.87
N TRP A 93 -13.42 7.64 14.68
CA TRP A 93 -12.92 6.28 14.69
C TRP A 93 -12.22 5.86 13.38
N LEU A 94 -12.47 6.54 12.25
CA LEU A 94 -11.75 6.32 10.99
C LEU A 94 -10.50 7.20 10.87
N ALA A 95 -10.47 8.34 11.56
CA ALA A 95 -9.40 9.33 11.45
C ALA A 95 -8.04 8.74 11.85
N SER A 96 -7.97 7.96 12.95
CA SER A 96 -6.75 7.30 13.38
C SER A 96 -6.26 6.25 12.38
N THR A 97 -7.19 5.49 11.78
CA THR A 97 -6.88 4.54 10.72
C THR A 97 -6.35 5.24 9.48
N TRP A 98 -7.06 6.26 8.98
CA TRP A 98 -6.66 7.05 7.82
C TRP A 98 -5.28 7.70 8.02
N LYS A 99 -5.04 8.28 9.20
CA LYS A 99 -3.76 8.84 9.57
C LYS A 99 -2.64 7.79 9.42
N ARG A 100 -2.82 6.61 10.05
CA ARG A 100 -1.80 5.57 10.07
C ARG A 100 -1.53 4.92 8.72
N ILE A 101 -2.56 4.76 7.87
CA ILE A 101 -2.41 4.01 6.61
C ILE A 101 -1.89 4.87 5.47
N HIS A 102 -2.03 6.22 5.53
CA HIS A 102 -1.63 7.05 4.40
C HIS A 102 -1.22 8.49 4.73
N TYR A 103 -1.93 9.16 5.67
CA TYR A 103 -1.61 10.54 6.02
C TYR A 103 -0.16 10.67 6.54
N ASP A 104 0.28 9.80 7.45
CA ASP A 104 1.64 9.81 7.97
C ASP A 104 2.68 9.56 6.87
N HIS A 105 2.34 8.73 5.87
CA HIS A 105 3.21 8.49 4.72
C HIS A 105 3.36 9.74 3.83
N HIS A 106 2.31 10.54 3.60
CA HIS A 106 2.44 11.82 2.91
C HIS A 106 3.18 12.88 3.74
N GLN A 107 3.11 12.78 5.07
CA GLN A 107 3.82 13.68 5.97
C GLN A 107 5.33 13.44 5.99
N ASP A 108 5.75 12.17 5.96
CA ASP A 108 7.14 11.73 5.88
C ASP A 108 7.30 10.56 4.92
N PRO A 109 7.28 10.84 3.60
CA PRO A 109 7.27 9.79 2.57
C PRO A 109 8.50 8.89 2.58
N ASN A 110 9.60 9.33 3.18
CA ASN A 110 10.83 8.57 3.22
C ASN A 110 10.98 7.69 4.47
N HIS A 111 10.05 7.76 5.40
CA HIS A 111 10.08 6.99 6.63
C HIS A 111 9.48 5.59 6.38
N LEU A 112 10.30 4.54 6.47
CA LEU A 112 9.91 3.17 6.12
C LEU A 112 8.72 2.69 6.96
N GLU A 113 8.67 3.02 8.24
CA GLU A 113 7.68 2.53 9.20
C GLU A 113 6.26 3.07 8.95
N VAL A 114 6.13 4.20 8.24
CA VAL A 114 4.81 4.75 7.86
C VAL A 114 4.41 4.40 6.43
N LEU A 115 5.32 3.78 5.66
CA LEU A 115 5.06 3.36 4.29
C LEU A 115 4.14 2.13 4.26
N PHE A 116 4.36 1.16 5.15
CA PHE A 116 3.55 -0.05 5.21
C PHE A 116 2.21 0.21 5.89
N GLY A 117 1.13 -0.27 5.27
CA GLY A 117 -0.20 -0.26 5.89
C GLY A 117 -0.24 -1.09 7.18
N ALA A 118 -1.19 -0.77 8.06
CA ALA A 118 -1.39 -1.55 9.28
C ALA A 118 -2.01 -2.92 8.96
N LEU A 119 -1.49 -4.01 9.53
CA LEU A 119 -1.93 -5.38 9.25
C LEU A 119 -3.44 -5.58 9.42
N HIS A 120 -4.06 -4.96 10.44
CA HIS A 120 -5.50 -5.07 10.70
C HIS A 120 -6.37 -4.42 9.61
N THR A 121 -5.79 -3.58 8.74
CA THR A 121 -6.46 -3.01 7.58
C THR A 121 -6.06 -3.72 6.29
N THR A 122 -4.77 -3.98 6.09
CA THR A 122 -4.27 -4.54 4.84
C THR A 122 -4.66 -6.01 4.64
N LEU A 123 -4.61 -6.85 5.69
CA LEU A 123 -4.99 -8.25 5.57
C LEU A 123 -6.47 -8.46 5.19
N PRO A 124 -7.45 -7.83 5.86
CA PRO A 124 -8.84 -7.90 5.42
C PRO A 124 -9.03 -7.36 4.00
N THR A 125 -8.35 -6.28 3.65
CA THR A 125 -8.44 -5.68 2.31
C THR A 125 -7.95 -6.65 1.23
N ILE A 126 -6.79 -7.29 1.43
CA ILE A 126 -6.27 -8.31 0.51
C ILE A 126 -7.26 -9.49 0.41
N ALA A 127 -7.71 -10.01 1.56
CA ALA A 127 -8.62 -11.15 1.60
C ALA A 127 -9.93 -10.87 0.85
N LEU A 128 -10.56 -9.71 1.10
CA LEU A 128 -11.78 -9.27 0.41
C LEU A 128 -11.56 -9.05 -1.09
N GLY A 129 -10.38 -8.63 -1.51
CA GLY A 129 -10.06 -8.40 -2.92
C GLY A 129 -9.85 -9.68 -3.72
N VAL A 130 -9.34 -10.76 -3.13
CA VAL A 130 -8.92 -11.93 -3.91
C VAL A 130 -9.65 -13.24 -3.55
N ILE A 131 -10.08 -13.44 -2.29
CA ILE A 131 -10.78 -14.69 -1.87
C ILE A 131 -12.08 -14.90 -2.65
N PRO A 132 -12.98 -13.90 -2.79
CA PRO A 132 -14.22 -14.10 -3.54
C PRO A 132 -13.98 -14.47 -5.00
N ILE A 133 -12.93 -13.90 -5.62
CA ILE A 133 -12.53 -14.20 -7.00
C ILE A 133 -12.11 -15.67 -7.12
N GLY A 134 -11.17 -16.10 -6.28
CA GLY A 134 -10.70 -17.48 -6.28
C GLY A 134 -11.81 -18.47 -5.99
N TRP A 135 -12.61 -18.20 -4.95
CA TRP A 135 -13.77 -19.03 -4.61
C TRP A 135 -14.75 -19.15 -5.77
N GLY A 136 -15.15 -18.02 -6.38
CA GLY A 136 -16.09 -18.00 -7.50
C GLY A 136 -15.58 -18.78 -8.72
N ILE A 137 -14.27 -18.69 -9.03
CA ILE A 137 -13.65 -19.46 -10.11
C ILE A 137 -13.72 -20.97 -9.82
N GLY A 138 -13.32 -21.39 -8.61
CA GLY A 138 -13.33 -22.80 -8.24
C GLY A 138 -14.75 -23.40 -8.15
N ALA A 139 -15.68 -22.68 -7.51
CA ALA A 139 -17.07 -23.10 -7.40
C ALA A 139 -17.77 -23.12 -8.78
N GLY A 140 -17.48 -22.15 -9.64
CA GLY A 140 -17.98 -22.14 -11.02
C GLY A 140 -17.44 -23.31 -11.84
N PHE A 141 -16.18 -23.69 -11.65
CA PHE A 141 -15.61 -24.88 -12.29
C PHE A 141 -16.30 -26.16 -11.83
N ASP A 142 -16.53 -26.33 -10.52
CA ASP A 142 -17.26 -27.50 -9.99
C ASP A 142 -18.69 -27.57 -10.54
N ALA A 143 -19.41 -26.44 -10.61
CA ALA A 143 -20.76 -26.37 -11.16
C ALA A 143 -20.80 -26.78 -12.64
N LEU A 144 -19.87 -26.31 -13.47
CA LEU A 144 -19.74 -26.66 -14.89
C LEU A 144 -19.36 -28.13 -15.10
N ALA A 145 -18.60 -28.72 -14.17
CA ALA A 145 -18.24 -30.13 -14.19
C ALA A 145 -19.31 -31.06 -13.61
N GLY A 146 -20.48 -30.52 -13.19
CA GLY A 146 -21.54 -31.30 -12.54
C GLY A 146 -21.18 -31.84 -11.15
N ASN A 147 -20.15 -31.29 -10.50
CA ASN A 147 -19.66 -31.69 -9.20
C ASN A 147 -20.21 -30.81 -8.07
N ALA A 148 -21.46 -31.00 -7.68
CA ALA A 148 -22.11 -30.19 -6.64
C ALA A 148 -21.46 -30.27 -5.26
N ALA A 149 -20.69 -31.33 -4.98
CA ALA A 149 -19.93 -31.53 -3.72
C ALA A 149 -18.48 -31.11 -3.87
N GLY A 150 -18.10 -30.44 -4.96
CA GLY A 150 -16.73 -30.07 -5.26
C GLY A 150 -16.15 -29.06 -4.25
N THR A 151 -14.86 -29.22 -3.96
CA THR A 151 -14.11 -28.37 -3.02
C THR A 151 -13.16 -27.40 -3.74
N SER A 152 -13.27 -27.30 -5.08
CA SER A 152 -12.39 -26.46 -5.90
C SER A 152 -12.45 -24.97 -5.51
N GLY A 153 -13.60 -24.52 -4.98
CA GLY A 153 -13.76 -23.16 -4.44
C GLY A 153 -12.76 -22.86 -3.34
N PHE A 154 -12.59 -23.74 -2.37
CA PHE A 154 -11.63 -23.56 -1.27
C PHE A 154 -10.18 -23.51 -1.77
N GLY A 155 -9.77 -24.51 -2.59
CA GLY A 155 -8.40 -24.56 -3.11
C GLY A 155 -8.07 -23.37 -4.00
N ALA A 156 -8.97 -22.95 -4.89
CA ALA A 156 -8.78 -21.78 -5.75
C ALA A 156 -8.75 -20.48 -4.93
N ALA A 157 -9.55 -20.35 -3.86
CA ALA A 157 -9.51 -19.22 -2.94
C ALA A 157 -8.17 -19.16 -2.17
N ALA A 158 -7.65 -20.31 -1.72
CA ALA A 158 -6.33 -20.42 -1.08
C ALA A 158 -5.20 -19.99 -2.03
N ALA A 159 -5.24 -20.43 -3.29
CA ALA A 159 -4.29 -20.00 -4.32
C ALA A 159 -4.37 -18.50 -4.61
N ALA A 160 -5.59 -17.95 -4.72
CA ALA A 160 -5.81 -16.51 -4.90
C ALA A 160 -5.29 -15.70 -3.71
N LEU A 161 -5.53 -16.16 -2.47
CA LEU A 161 -5.03 -15.49 -1.26
C LEU A 161 -3.50 -15.48 -1.20
N ALA A 162 -2.86 -16.62 -1.46
CA ALA A 162 -1.40 -16.69 -1.54
C ALA A 162 -0.86 -15.71 -2.59
N THR A 163 -1.50 -15.64 -3.77
CA THR A 163 -1.14 -14.72 -4.84
C THR A 163 -1.29 -13.26 -4.39
N GLY A 164 -2.42 -12.89 -3.78
CA GLY A 164 -2.65 -11.53 -3.29
C GLY A 164 -1.60 -11.11 -2.26
N LEU A 165 -1.27 -11.97 -1.29
CA LEU A 165 -0.26 -11.70 -0.26
C LEU A 165 1.14 -11.54 -0.86
N LEU A 166 1.56 -12.42 -1.79
CA LEU A 166 2.85 -12.31 -2.48
C LEU A 166 2.92 -11.09 -3.40
N THR A 167 1.82 -10.75 -4.07
CA THR A 167 1.74 -9.54 -4.89
C THR A 167 1.81 -8.28 -4.01
N THR A 168 1.24 -8.34 -2.78
CA THR A 168 1.41 -7.26 -1.80
C THR A 168 2.88 -7.10 -1.40
N CYS A 169 3.59 -8.18 -1.09
CA CYS A 169 5.03 -8.10 -0.83
C CYS A 169 5.78 -7.47 -2.01
N PHE A 170 5.49 -7.86 -3.23
CA PHE A 170 6.11 -7.25 -4.41
C PHE A 170 5.78 -5.75 -4.54
N TYR A 171 4.51 -5.39 -4.34
CA TYR A 171 4.03 -4.01 -4.38
C TYR A 171 4.75 -3.13 -3.35
N GLU A 172 4.79 -3.56 -2.10
CA GLU A 172 5.45 -2.83 -1.01
C GLU A 172 6.96 -2.69 -1.26
N PHE A 173 7.62 -3.73 -1.79
CA PHE A 173 9.02 -3.65 -2.14
C PHE A 173 9.31 -2.64 -3.26
N VAL A 174 8.50 -2.65 -4.32
CA VAL A 174 8.59 -1.66 -5.40
C VAL A 174 8.32 -0.25 -4.88
N HIS A 175 7.38 -0.09 -3.96
CA HIS A 175 7.07 1.17 -3.30
C HIS A 175 8.30 1.70 -2.53
N CYS A 176 8.92 0.86 -1.68
CA CYS A 176 10.15 1.22 -0.97
C CYS A 176 11.28 1.65 -1.92
N ILE A 177 11.50 0.91 -3.02
CA ILE A 177 12.53 1.25 -4.01
C ILE A 177 12.31 2.66 -4.59
N GLN A 178 11.08 3.09 -4.78
CA GLN A 178 10.78 4.42 -5.32
C GLN A 178 11.20 5.55 -4.39
N HIS A 179 11.28 5.30 -3.08
CA HIS A 179 11.75 6.27 -2.07
C HIS A 179 13.26 6.25 -1.83
N LEU A 180 14.00 5.21 -2.27
CA LEU A 180 15.46 5.16 -2.11
C LEU A 180 16.19 6.30 -2.82
N ALA A 181 17.32 6.77 -2.27
CA ALA A 181 18.15 7.83 -2.83
C ALA A 181 19.05 7.36 -4.00
N TYR A 182 18.58 6.50 -4.87
CA TYR A 182 19.38 6.03 -6.00
C TYR A 182 18.76 6.39 -7.36
N LYS A 183 19.60 6.42 -8.41
CA LYS A 183 19.14 6.61 -9.80
C LYS A 183 18.95 5.25 -10.48
N PRO A 184 17.70 4.83 -10.78
CA PRO A 184 17.46 3.56 -11.45
C PRO A 184 18.12 3.53 -12.85
N LYS A 185 18.77 2.42 -13.19
CA LYS A 185 19.30 2.18 -14.55
C LYS A 185 18.19 1.84 -15.55
N SER A 186 17.14 1.15 -15.11
CA SER A 186 15.97 0.83 -15.91
C SER A 186 15.13 2.09 -16.13
N LYS A 187 14.85 2.42 -17.41
CA LYS A 187 13.97 3.53 -17.79
C LYS A 187 12.57 3.39 -17.18
N ARG A 188 12.03 2.15 -17.11
CA ARG A 188 10.71 1.87 -16.51
C ARG A 188 10.70 2.20 -15.02
N ILE A 189 11.70 1.72 -14.27
CA ILE A 189 11.76 1.99 -12.81
C ILE A 189 12.02 3.49 -12.56
N ALA A 190 12.85 4.14 -13.38
CA ALA A 190 13.09 5.58 -13.29
C ALA A 190 11.80 6.39 -13.51
N GLU A 191 10.98 6.00 -14.49
CA GLU A 191 9.69 6.64 -14.75
C GLU A 191 8.70 6.39 -13.61
N MET A 192 8.60 5.16 -13.09
CA MET A 192 7.77 4.85 -11.93
C MET A 192 8.17 5.70 -10.72
N LYS A 193 9.46 5.75 -10.39
CA LYS A 193 9.97 6.60 -9.31
C LYS A 193 9.65 8.08 -9.54
N LYS A 194 9.89 8.60 -10.75
CA LYS A 194 9.61 10.01 -11.10
C LYS A 194 8.14 10.37 -10.83
N ARG A 195 7.21 9.51 -11.24
CA ARG A 195 5.77 9.72 -11.10
C ARG A 195 5.33 9.64 -9.65
N HIS A 196 5.80 8.63 -8.95
CA HIS A 196 5.50 8.46 -7.52
C HIS A 196 6.06 9.62 -6.68
N MET A 197 7.28 10.07 -6.98
CA MET A 197 7.83 11.28 -6.33
C MET A 197 7.06 12.55 -6.70
N ALA A 198 6.49 12.63 -7.91
CA ALA A 198 5.62 13.75 -8.26
C ALA A 198 4.32 13.73 -7.43
N HIS A 199 3.73 12.55 -7.22
CA HIS A 199 2.57 12.35 -6.34
C HIS A 199 2.85 12.83 -4.89
N HIS A 200 3.99 12.48 -4.29
CA HIS A 200 4.32 12.86 -2.91
C HIS A 200 4.83 14.30 -2.73
N PHE A 201 5.43 14.90 -3.77
CA PHE A 201 6.14 16.16 -3.60
C PHE A 201 5.64 17.28 -4.52
N HIS A 202 4.68 16.99 -5.40
CA HIS A 202 4.18 17.98 -6.34
C HIS A 202 2.65 18.07 -6.33
N ASP A 203 1.93 16.97 -6.62
CA ASP A 203 0.47 16.97 -6.65
C ASP A 203 -0.06 15.56 -6.35
N GLU A 204 -0.77 15.44 -5.24
CA GLU A 204 -1.35 14.20 -4.74
C GLU A 204 -2.59 13.74 -5.50
N ASP A 205 -3.20 14.60 -6.32
CA ASP A 205 -4.43 14.29 -7.06
C ASP A 205 -4.15 13.59 -8.41
N GLY A 206 -3.11 12.77 -8.47
CA GLY A 206 -2.78 11.93 -9.62
C GLY A 206 -1.56 11.05 -9.41
N ASN A 207 -1.21 10.24 -10.42
CA ASN A 207 -0.12 9.26 -10.37
C ASN A 207 -0.24 8.30 -9.17
N TYR A 208 -1.45 7.77 -8.96
CA TYR A 208 -1.76 6.84 -7.86
C TYR A 208 -1.13 5.46 -8.01
N GLY A 209 -0.70 5.10 -9.22
CA GLY A 209 -0.09 3.80 -9.50
C GLY A 209 1.30 3.66 -8.86
N ILE A 210 1.60 2.48 -8.31
CA ILE A 210 2.91 2.13 -7.72
C ILE A 210 3.67 1.16 -8.64
N THR A 211 3.03 0.06 -9.06
CA THR A 211 3.66 -0.96 -9.91
C THR A 211 3.37 -0.77 -11.40
N THR A 212 2.34 0.01 -11.71
CA THR A 212 1.92 0.36 -13.07
C THR A 212 1.09 1.64 -13.05
N PHE A 213 1.24 2.47 -14.09
CA PHE A 213 0.39 3.64 -14.32
C PHE A 213 -0.68 3.40 -15.40
N PHE A 214 -0.97 2.15 -15.72
CA PHE A 214 -2.00 1.81 -16.70
C PHE A 214 -3.35 2.40 -16.31
N TRP A 215 -3.75 2.21 -15.04
CA TRP A 215 -5.02 2.71 -14.52
C TRP A 215 -5.07 4.22 -14.39
N ASP A 216 -3.94 4.87 -14.06
CA ASP A 216 -3.85 6.35 -14.11
C ASP A 216 -4.15 6.88 -15.51
N LYS A 217 -3.65 6.22 -16.56
CA LYS A 217 -3.94 6.59 -17.94
C LYS A 217 -5.39 6.35 -18.31
N VAL A 218 -5.95 5.20 -17.93
CA VAL A 218 -7.36 4.86 -18.19
C VAL A 218 -8.31 5.85 -17.52
N PHE A 219 -8.04 6.24 -16.28
CA PHE A 219 -8.89 7.13 -15.50
C PHE A 219 -8.48 8.61 -15.56
N GLY A 220 -7.51 8.98 -16.41
CA GLY A 220 -7.08 10.37 -16.63
C GLY A 220 -6.37 11.03 -15.44
N THR A 221 -5.76 10.23 -14.55
CA THR A 221 -5.00 10.73 -13.39
C THR A 221 -3.49 10.72 -13.60
N TRP A 222 -3.02 10.18 -14.73
CA TRP A 222 -1.63 10.25 -15.10
C TRP A 222 -1.25 11.67 -15.52
N TYR A 223 -0.15 12.21 -14.98
CA TYR A 223 0.36 13.52 -15.34
C TYR A 223 1.89 13.58 -15.30
N ASP A 224 2.49 14.50 -16.05
CA ASP A 224 3.87 14.97 -15.88
C ASP A 224 3.88 16.38 -15.29
N ARG A 225 4.95 16.74 -14.54
CA ARG A 225 5.05 18.05 -13.86
C ARG A 225 4.81 19.27 -14.77
N PRO A 226 5.28 19.31 -16.03
CA PRO A 226 4.98 20.40 -16.94
C PRO A 226 3.48 20.61 -17.22
N GLU A 227 2.66 19.54 -17.11
CA GLU A 227 1.20 19.59 -17.30
C GLU A 227 0.49 20.19 -16.10
N ARG A 228 1.15 20.18 -14.94
CA ARG A 228 0.66 20.78 -13.68
C ARG A 228 1.72 21.74 -13.13
N PRO A 229 1.79 23.00 -13.62
CA PRO A 229 2.88 23.93 -13.31
C PRO A 229 2.90 24.35 -11.83
N HIS A 230 1.75 24.31 -11.14
CA HIS A 230 1.65 24.67 -9.74
C HIS A 230 1.68 23.45 -8.84
N LYS A 231 2.47 23.55 -7.75
CA LYS A 231 2.49 22.54 -6.71
C LYS A 231 1.18 22.60 -5.91
N SER A 232 0.59 21.44 -5.62
CA SER A 232 -0.57 21.35 -4.73
C SER A 232 -0.22 21.88 -3.32
N PRO A 233 -1.05 22.77 -2.74
CA PRO A 233 -0.86 23.23 -1.37
C PRO A 233 -1.13 22.15 -0.33
N THR A 234 -1.81 21.06 -0.72
CA THR A 234 -2.27 19.98 0.16
C THR A 234 -1.48 18.68 0.00
N VAL A 235 -0.40 18.68 -0.78
CA VAL A 235 0.38 17.47 -1.09
C VAL A 235 0.92 16.74 0.16
N PHE A 236 1.16 17.45 1.25
CA PHE A 236 1.65 16.85 2.50
C PHE A 236 0.58 16.63 3.57
N ASN A 237 -0.63 17.15 3.37
CA ASN A 237 -1.71 17.01 4.35
C ASN A 237 -3.01 16.42 3.75
N LEU A 238 -3.02 16.08 2.47
CA LEU A 238 -4.13 15.42 1.78
C LEU A 238 -5.47 16.18 1.95
N GLY A 239 -5.41 17.50 2.00
CA GLY A 239 -6.58 18.36 2.23
C GLY A 239 -7.03 18.50 3.69
N TYR A 240 -6.29 17.90 4.64
CA TYR A 240 -6.52 18.11 6.06
C TYR A 240 -5.82 19.41 6.50
N THR A 241 -6.46 20.55 6.25
CA THR A 241 -5.95 21.90 6.56
C THR A 241 -6.25 22.31 8.00
N GLU A 242 -5.74 23.47 8.43
CA GLU A 242 -6.05 24.02 9.76
C GLU A 242 -7.54 24.33 9.94
N GLU A 243 -8.22 24.79 8.86
CA GLU A 243 -9.65 25.05 8.86
C GLU A 243 -10.44 23.76 9.06
N VAL A 244 -10.02 22.68 8.40
CA VAL A 244 -10.60 21.34 8.55
C VAL A 244 -10.36 20.81 9.97
N ALA A 245 -9.17 21.00 10.52
CA ALA A 245 -8.81 20.56 11.86
C ALA A 245 -9.63 21.24 12.97
N LYS A 246 -10.08 22.50 12.76
CA LYS A 246 -11.00 23.19 13.70
C LYS A 246 -12.34 22.50 13.82
N VAL A 247 -12.81 21.84 12.74
CA VAL A 247 -14.11 21.16 12.70
C VAL A 247 -13.97 19.67 13.07
N TYR A 248 -12.87 19.04 12.63
CA TYR A 248 -12.58 17.61 12.82
C TYR A 248 -11.18 17.44 13.43
N PRO A 249 -11.01 17.64 14.75
CA PRO A 249 -9.67 17.77 15.37
C PRO A 249 -8.93 16.45 15.53
N TRP A 250 -9.55 15.33 15.22
CA TRP A 250 -9.04 13.98 15.56
C TRP A 250 -7.64 13.67 15.06
N VAL A 251 -7.32 14.06 13.81
CA VAL A 251 -6.00 13.82 13.23
C VAL A 251 -4.97 14.78 13.81
N SER A 252 -5.31 16.06 13.98
CA SER A 252 -4.40 17.05 14.56
C SER A 252 -4.09 16.76 16.04
N GLU A 253 -5.05 16.29 16.82
CA GLU A 253 -4.82 15.83 18.19
C GLU A 253 -3.80 14.69 18.25
N LEU A 254 -3.92 13.70 17.34
CA LEU A 254 -3.00 12.57 17.26
C LEU A 254 -1.62 12.95 16.69
N SER A 255 -1.52 14.04 15.91
CA SER A 255 -0.29 14.44 15.21
C SER A 255 0.45 15.59 15.92
N GLY A 256 -0.14 16.18 16.97
CA GLY A 256 0.38 17.39 17.58
C GLY A 256 0.23 18.66 16.71
N GLY A 257 -0.73 18.64 15.77
CA GLY A 257 -1.02 19.75 14.87
C GLY A 257 -1.22 19.32 13.42
N VAL A 258 -1.44 20.30 12.53
CA VAL A 258 -1.52 20.10 11.07
C VAL A 258 -0.14 20.30 10.46
N ALA A 259 0.25 19.40 9.58
CA ALA A 259 1.54 19.47 8.92
C ALA A 259 1.63 20.66 7.96
N LYS A 260 2.69 21.42 8.10
CA LYS A 260 3.04 22.55 7.25
C LYS A 260 4.31 22.28 6.47
N GLY A 261 4.24 22.44 5.17
CA GLY A 261 5.40 22.42 4.30
C GLY A 261 6.12 21.07 4.17
N HIS A 262 7.29 21.11 3.56
CA HIS A 262 8.08 19.92 3.26
C HIS A 262 8.64 19.29 4.56
N PRO A 263 8.63 17.94 4.73
CA PRO A 263 9.12 17.26 5.94
C PRO A 263 10.52 17.74 6.40
N ARG A 264 11.48 17.85 5.48
CA ARG A 264 12.85 18.31 5.77
C ARG A 264 12.97 19.77 6.22
N GLN A 265 11.91 20.57 6.12
CA GLN A 265 11.90 21.97 6.56
C GLN A 265 11.32 22.11 7.97
N ARG A 266 10.59 21.11 8.47
CA ARG A 266 9.97 21.13 9.80
C ARG A 266 10.98 20.94 10.92
N ASP A 267 12.08 20.23 10.67
CA ASP A 267 13.12 19.93 11.66
C ASP A 267 14.13 21.09 11.84
N LYS A 268 13.92 22.22 11.14
CA LYS A 268 14.81 23.39 11.17
C LYS A 268 14.23 24.59 11.93
N GLY A 269 13.10 24.39 12.62
CA GLY A 269 12.40 25.44 13.39
C GLY A 269 12.52 25.29 14.90
#